data_24934895be015708997c8e087bd58d2b
#
_entry.id   24934895be015708997c8e087bd58d2b
#
_cell.length_a   1.000
_cell.length_b   1.000
_cell.length_c   1.000
_cell.angle_alpha   90.00
_cell.angle_beta   90.00
_cell.angle_gamma   90.00
#
_symmetry.space_group_name_H-M   'P 1'
#
loop_
_entity.id
_entity.type
_entity.pdbx_description
1 polymer ?
#
loop_
_entity_poly.entity_id
_entity_poly.type
_entity_poly.pdbx_seq_one_letter_code
_entity_poly.pdbx_strand_id
1 'polypeptide(L)'
;DFDYKVEAHYEGCNNGLLQIDITRNELDVQRLETDYKALFDMPEMQSFPYTLDVFQKKTFHLEKHLSDLKLPNKQKLEFLQKDFGKFTFTFYFAKNSISDTKGEGDVERFPYKPISADRKKWLKQNVGVKIFRDNFRVRPYGEYGNDWLRLGDRYTTNPSGAGQRLGGYYIRRNQIVGAVEISRLDSKKLEDKSSREGLQENDVFDLFKEVLIGIIELFEKDRNHVMYYLSQLYDKNNPKGKTRREAENATRTGFSQENYQKIVAGYNTIKQQLDEKEDELSLLRNL
;
A
#
# COMPACT_ATOMS: atom_id res chain seq x y z
N ASP A 1 2.27 6.59 -15.46
CA ASP A 1 2.60 5.23 -15.00
C ASP A 1 2.54 5.16 -13.47
N PHE A 2 1.47 4.59 -12.89
CA PHE A 2 1.22 4.45 -11.47
C PHE A 2 0.61 3.07 -11.16
N ASP A 3 0.71 2.62 -9.91
CA ASP A 3 0.12 1.36 -9.45
C ASP A 3 -1.26 1.56 -8.84
N TYR A 4 -1.44 2.65 -8.08
CA TYR A 4 -2.72 3.07 -7.53
C TYR A 4 -2.89 4.58 -7.67
N LYS A 5 -4.14 5.01 -7.86
CA LYS A 5 -4.58 6.40 -7.69
C LYS A 5 -5.69 6.42 -6.66
N VAL A 6 -5.63 7.37 -5.75
CA VAL A 6 -6.69 7.64 -4.78
C VAL A 6 -7.09 9.10 -4.89
N GLU A 7 -8.38 9.34 -5.00
CA GLU A 7 -8.98 10.68 -5.02
C GLU A 7 -10.01 10.75 -3.90
N ALA A 8 -9.77 11.60 -2.93
CA ALA A 8 -10.66 11.82 -1.80
C ALA A 8 -11.18 13.24 -1.81
N HIS A 9 -12.51 13.39 -1.70
CA HIS A 9 -13.21 14.66 -1.69
C HIS A 9 -14.02 14.77 -0.40
N TYR A 10 -13.78 15.80 0.37
CA TYR A 10 -14.53 16.12 1.58
C TYR A 10 -15.26 17.46 1.41
N GLU A 11 -16.59 17.42 1.46
CA GLU A 11 -17.45 18.58 1.20
C GLU A 11 -17.68 19.47 2.42
N GLY A 12 -16.97 19.20 3.52
CA GLY A 12 -17.10 19.94 4.77
C GLY A 12 -18.15 19.33 5.70
N CYS A 13 -18.26 19.89 6.92
CA CYS A 13 -19.07 19.31 7.98
C CYS A 13 -20.58 19.34 7.72
N ASN A 14 -21.09 20.18 6.84
CA ASN A 14 -22.52 20.25 6.52
C ASN A 14 -23.04 18.92 5.90
N ASN A 15 -22.21 18.23 5.13
CA ASN A 15 -22.52 16.91 4.60
C ASN A 15 -21.75 15.81 5.35
N GLY A 16 -20.61 16.12 5.95
CA GLY A 16 -19.78 15.21 6.74
C GLY A 16 -19.22 14.01 5.95
N LEU A 17 -19.48 13.96 4.65
CA LEU A 17 -19.20 12.82 3.79
C LEU A 17 -17.85 12.97 3.10
N LEU A 18 -17.07 11.92 3.19
CA LEU A 18 -15.82 11.73 2.48
C LEU A 18 -16.06 10.75 1.33
N GLN A 19 -15.96 11.24 0.09
CA GLN A 19 -16.06 10.43 -1.12
C GLN A 19 -14.66 10.06 -1.58
N ILE A 20 -14.44 8.78 -1.86
CA ILE A 20 -13.11 8.24 -2.18
C ILE A 20 -13.21 7.33 -3.38
N ASP A 21 -12.48 7.67 -4.44
CA ASP A 21 -12.28 6.81 -5.60
C ASP A 21 -10.90 6.16 -5.54
N ILE A 22 -10.86 4.85 -5.60
CA ILE A 22 -9.62 4.07 -5.62
C ILE A 22 -9.49 3.36 -6.96
N THR A 23 -8.45 3.71 -7.72
CA THR A 23 -8.11 3.07 -9.00
C THR A 23 -6.93 2.13 -8.82
N ARG A 24 -7.15 0.84 -9.11
CA ARG A 24 -6.12 -0.22 -9.11
C ARG A 24 -5.55 -0.37 -10.51
N ASN A 25 -4.25 -0.17 -10.66
CA ASN A 25 -3.56 -0.35 -11.93
C ASN A 25 -2.27 -1.18 -11.82
N GLU A 26 -2.01 -1.74 -10.64
CA GLU A 26 -0.81 -2.50 -10.31
C GLU A 26 -0.75 -3.86 -10.99
N LEU A 27 -1.90 -4.55 -11.05
CA LEU A 27 -2.00 -5.93 -11.50
C LEU A 27 -2.52 -6.02 -12.95
N ASP A 28 -2.08 -7.06 -13.64
CA ASP A 28 -2.59 -7.41 -14.96
C ASP A 28 -3.94 -8.14 -14.81
N VAL A 29 -5.02 -7.48 -15.22
CA VAL A 29 -6.39 -8.00 -15.07
C VAL A 29 -6.62 -9.24 -15.93
N GLN A 30 -6.02 -9.33 -17.12
CA GLN A 30 -6.17 -10.51 -17.99
C GLN A 30 -5.56 -11.75 -17.31
N ARG A 31 -4.39 -11.58 -16.68
CA ARG A 31 -3.77 -12.67 -15.91
C ARG A 31 -4.55 -13.01 -14.65
N LEU A 32 -5.21 -12.04 -14.00
CA LEU A 32 -6.11 -12.32 -12.89
C LEU A 32 -7.30 -13.18 -13.31
N GLU A 33 -7.84 -12.97 -14.52
CA GLU A 33 -8.96 -13.72 -15.06
C GLU A 33 -8.59 -15.15 -15.47
N THR A 34 -7.35 -15.39 -15.85
CA THR A 34 -6.86 -16.68 -16.34
C THR A 34 -6.04 -17.42 -15.28
N ASP A 35 -4.81 -17.02 -15.06
CA ASP A 35 -3.83 -17.76 -14.26
C ASP A 35 -4.12 -17.70 -12.76
N TYR A 36 -4.79 -16.62 -12.30
CA TYR A 36 -5.07 -16.35 -10.89
C TYR A 36 -6.58 -16.40 -10.56
N LYS A 37 -7.41 -16.97 -11.45
CA LYS A 37 -8.87 -17.03 -11.27
C LYS A 37 -9.28 -17.61 -9.91
N ALA A 38 -8.56 -18.60 -9.42
CA ALA A 38 -8.80 -19.21 -8.12
C ALA A 38 -8.67 -18.24 -6.91
N LEU A 39 -8.12 -17.04 -7.12
CA LEU A 39 -8.15 -15.97 -6.13
C LEU A 39 -9.58 -15.58 -5.76
N PHE A 40 -10.46 -15.47 -6.76
CA PHE A 40 -11.85 -15.03 -6.60
C PHE A 40 -12.79 -16.14 -6.10
N ASP A 41 -12.27 -17.36 -5.96
CA ASP A 41 -13.00 -18.47 -5.28
C ASP A 41 -12.81 -18.40 -3.75
N MET A 42 -11.88 -17.59 -3.26
CA MET A 42 -11.66 -17.39 -1.83
C MET A 42 -12.79 -16.54 -1.22
N PRO A 43 -13.34 -16.92 -0.05
CA PRO A 43 -14.46 -16.19 0.57
C PRO A 43 -14.17 -14.69 0.77
N GLU A 44 -12.94 -14.35 1.08
CA GLU A 44 -12.49 -12.97 1.35
C GLU A 44 -12.42 -12.10 0.08
N MET A 45 -12.45 -12.73 -1.09
CA MET A 45 -12.44 -12.05 -2.39
C MET A 45 -13.81 -12.03 -3.08
N GLN A 46 -14.87 -12.56 -2.43
CA GLN A 46 -16.22 -12.63 -2.99
C GLN A 46 -17.13 -11.44 -2.63
N SER A 47 -16.61 -10.47 -1.89
CA SER A 47 -17.37 -9.28 -1.50
C SER A 47 -16.73 -8.01 -2.05
N PHE A 48 -17.57 -6.97 -2.25
CA PHE A 48 -17.09 -5.64 -2.62
C PHE A 48 -16.06 -5.12 -1.59
N PRO A 49 -14.93 -4.55 -2.03
CA PRO A 49 -14.57 -4.21 -3.40
C PRO A 49 -13.63 -5.24 -4.08
N TYR A 50 -13.64 -6.51 -3.67
CA TYR A 50 -12.62 -7.51 -4.07
C TYR A 50 -13.09 -8.48 -5.16
N THR A 51 -14.29 -8.34 -5.68
CA THR A 51 -14.82 -9.19 -6.74
C THR A 51 -14.15 -8.91 -8.10
N LEU A 52 -14.12 -9.91 -8.98
CA LEU A 52 -13.46 -9.82 -10.28
C LEU A 52 -13.96 -8.66 -11.13
N ASP A 53 -15.27 -8.42 -11.13
CA ASP A 53 -15.90 -7.33 -11.89
C ASP A 53 -15.38 -5.94 -11.45
N VAL A 54 -15.08 -5.75 -10.16
CA VAL A 54 -14.46 -4.53 -9.64
C VAL A 54 -13.01 -4.38 -10.14
N PHE A 55 -12.25 -5.48 -10.22
CA PHE A 55 -10.92 -5.46 -10.82
C PHE A 55 -10.95 -5.13 -12.31
N GLN A 56 -11.93 -5.62 -13.05
CA GLN A 56 -12.13 -5.30 -14.47
C GLN A 56 -12.44 -3.81 -14.67
N LYS A 57 -13.26 -3.20 -13.81
CA LYS A 57 -13.57 -1.76 -13.81
C LYS A 57 -12.38 -0.91 -13.37
N LYS A 58 -11.43 -1.48 -12.65
CA LYS A 58 -10.23 -0.86 -12.05
C LYS A 58 -10.51 0.20 -10.98
N THR A 59 -11.58 0.94 -11.07
CA THR A 59 -11.94 2.00 -10.11
C THR A 59 -13.19 1.60 -9.35
N PHE A 60 -13.17 1.82 -8.05
CA PHE A 60 -14.34 1.67 -7.18
C PHE A 60 -14.47 2.87 -6.25
N HIS A 61 -15.70 3.12 -5.84
CA HIS A 61 -16.09 4.25 -5.01
C HIS A 61 -16.42 3.81 -3.58
N LEU A 62 -15.98 4.60 -2.60
CA LEU A 62 -16.30 4.45 -1.18
C LEU A 62 -16.87 5.76 -0.65
N GLU A 63 -17.94 5.65 0.11
CA GLU A 63 -18.46 6.75 0.93
C GLU A 63 -18.18 6.46 2.40
N LYS A 64 -17.61 7.40 3.11
CA LYS A 64 -17.22 7.28 4.51
C LYS A 64 -17.51 8.58 5.25
N HIS A 65 -17.85 8.50 6.51
CA HIS A 65 -17.73 9.65 7.40
C HIS A 65 -16.28 9.73 7.92
N LEU A 66 -15.82 10.93 8.26
CA LEU A 66 -14.48 11.08 8.87
C LEU A 66 -14.36 10.23 10.16
N SER A 67 -15.46 10.02 10.87
CA SER A 67 -15.54 9.16 12.04
C SER A 67 -15.31 7.68 11.76
N ASP A 68 -15.41 7.22 10.50
CA ASP A 68 -15.14 5.84 10.10
C ASP A 68 -13.65 5.59 9.85
N LEU A 69 -12.87 6.66 9.75
CA LEU A 69 -11.42 6.57 9.67
C LEU A 69 -10.82 6.12 11.02
N LYS A 70 -9.71 5.43 10.95
CA LYS A 70 -8.96 5.05 12.15
C LYS A 70 -8.09 6.23 12.60
N LEU A 71 -8.65 7.12 13.40
CA LEU A 71 -7.97 8.32 13.91
C LEU A 71 -7.46 8.09 15.33
N PRO A 72 -6.20 8.42 15.67
CA PRO A 72 -5.67 8.37 17.03
C PRO A 72 -6.45 9.26 17.98
N ASN A 73 -6.81 10.48 17.55
CA ASN A 73 -7.52 11.48 18.36
C ASN A 73 -8.96 11.69 17.88
N LYS A 74 -9.70 10.61 17.67
CA LYS A 74 -11.08 10.64 17.16
C LYS A 74 -12.01 11.57 17.95
N GLN A 75 -11.80 11.73 19.25
CA GLN A 75 -12.58 12.61 20.12
C GLN A 75 -12.49 14.09 19.70
N LYS A 76 -11.34 14.52 19.14
CA LYS A 76 -11.17 15.89 18.65
C LYS A 76 -11.96 16.17 17.37
N LEU A 77 -12.39 15.13 16.66
CA LEU A 77 -13.09 15.28 15.39
C LEU A 77 -14.40 16.06 15.55
N GLU A 78 -15.17 15.77 16.58
CA GLU A 78 -16.46 16.42 16.84
C GLU A 78 -16.35 17.95 16.95
N PHE A 79 -15.22 18.43 17.47
CA PHE A 79 -15.00 19.85 17.73
C PHE A 79 -14.25 20.56 16.58
N LEU A 80 -13.31 19.87 15.96
CA LEU A 80 -12.34 20.50 15.05
C LEU A 80 -12.60 20.23 13.56
N GLN A 81 -13.41 19.22 13.18
CA GLN A 81 -13.65 18.89 11.76
C GLN A 81 -14.21 20.05 10.94
N LYS A 82 -14.98 20.96 11.56
CA LYS A 82 -15.53 22.15 10.90
C LYS A 82 -14.47 23.20 10.56
N ASP A 83 -13.31 23.13 11.21
CA ASP A 83 -12.29 24.18 11.14
C ASP A 83 -11.28 23.96 10.01
N PHE A 84 -11.13 22.73 9.49
CA PHE A 84 -10.30 22.53 8.29
C PHE A 84 -11.09 22.57 6.98
N GLY A 85 -12.43 22.66 7.03
CA GLY A 85 -13.28 22.94 5.85
C GLY A 85 -13.25 21.86 4.77
N LYS A 86 -13.57 22.25 3.55
CA LYS A 86 -13.51 21.37 2.39
C LYS A 86 -12.07 21.11 1.97
N PHE A 87 -11.81 19.92 1.46
CA PHE A 87 -10.52 19.62 0.84
C PHE A 87 -10.65 18.53 -0.22
N THR A 88 -9.69 18.49 -1.14
CA THR A 88 -9.44 17.36 -2.00
C THR A 88 -8.05 16.79 -1.68
N PHE A 89 -7.92 15.46 -1.73
CA PHE A 89 -6.65 14.79 -1.56
C PHE A 89 -6.48 13.74 -2.66
N THR A 90 -5.63 14.04 -3.62
CA THR A 90 -5.29 13.10 -4.69
C THR A 90 -3.86 12.62 -4.51
N PHE A 91 -3.66 11.30 -4.54
CA PHE A 91 -2.32 10.75 -4.55
C PHE A 91 -2.18 9.53 -5.44
N TYR A 92 -0.96 9.32 -5.89
CA TYR A 92 -0.52 8.17 -6.68
C TYR A 92 0.49 7.37 -5.86
N PHE A 93 0.27 6.06 -5.82
CA PHE A 93 1.25 5.13 -5.31
C PHE A 93 1.96 4.45 -6.49
N ALA A 94 3.28 4.32 -6.38
CA ALA A 94 4.06 3.61 -7.37
C ALA A 94 5.23 2.85 -6.71
N LYS A 95 5.35 1.55 -7.05
CA LYS A 95 6.46 0.71 -6.61
C LYS A 95 7.78 1.15 -7.25
N ASN A 96 8.85 1.02 -6.49
CA ASN A 96 10.20 1.31 -6.99
C ASN A 96 10.81 0.13 -7.78
N SER A 97 10.34 -1.08 -7.57
CA SER A 97 10.86 -2.32 -8.20
C SER A 97 9.84 -3.43 -8.22
N ILE A 98 10.08 -4.44 -9.06
CA ILE A 98 9.28 -5.67 -9.17
C ILE A 98 10.01 -6.86 -8.50
N SER A 99 10.89 -6.61 -7.53
CA SER A 99 11.70 -7.66 -6.91
C SER A 99 10.90 -8.75 -6.18
N ASP A 100 9.64 -8.46 -5.82
CA ASP A 100 8.77 -9.36 -5.06
C ASP A 100 8.04 -10.40 -5.94
N THR A 101 8.24 -10.36 -7.27
CA THR A 101 7.52 -11.23 -8.22
C THR A 101 8.16 -12.57 -8.45
N LYS A 102 9.47 -12.68 -8.26
CA LYS A 102 10.17 -13.92 -8.55
C LYS A 102 9.81 -14.98 -7.51
N GLY A 103 8.88 -15.85 -7.91
CA GLY A 103 8.63 -17.12 -7.27
C GLY A 103 9.74 -18.13 -7.54
N GLU A 104 9.65 -19.31 -6.97
CA GLU A 104 10.47 -20.45 -7.36
C GLU A 104 9.96 -20.99 -8.70
N GLY A 105 10.88 -21.15 -9.66
CA GLY A 105 10.56 -21.58 -11.01
C GLY A 105 9.91 -20.47 -11.85
N ASP A 106 9.13 -20.87 -12.85
CA ASP A 106 8.50 -19.98 -13.83
C ASP A 106 7.20 -19.32 -13.33
N VAL A 107 6.76 -19.63 -12.10
CA VAL A 107 5.52 -19.11 -11.53
C VAL A 107 5.77 -17.81 -10.79
N GLU A 108 5.16 -16.73 -11.23
CA GLU A 108 5.21 -15.46 -10.55
C GLU A 108 4.22 -15.43 -9.36
N ARG A 109 4.68 -14.83 -8.25
CA ARG A 109 3.85 -14.67 -7.05
C ARG A 109 2.71 -13.69 -7.23
N PHE A 110 2.95 -12.65 -8.01
CA PHE A 110 2.00 -11.59 -8.29
C PHE A 110 1.97 -11.27 -9.79
N PRO A 111 0.79 -11.16 -10.41
CA PRO A 111 0.67 -10.78 -11.82
C PRO A 111 0.83 -9.27 -12.01
N TYR A 112 2.01 -8.73 -11.71
CA TYR A 112 2.26 -7.31 -11.88
C TYR A 112 2.35 -6.89 -13.34
N LYS A 113 1.89 -5.68 -13.62
CA LYS A 113 2.21 -5.02 -14.88
C LYS A 113 3.67 -4.62 -14.94
N PRO A 114 4.27 -4.56 -16.13
CA PRO A 114 5.62 -4.04 -16.33
C PRO A 114 5.74 -2.60 -15.80
N ILE A 115 6.90 -2.28 -15.23
CA ILE A 115 7.23 -0.93 -14.77
C ILE A 115 8.10 -0.25 -15.82
N SER A 116 7.77 1.00 -16.20
CA SER A 116 8.59 1.77 -17.11
C SER A 116 9.97 2.12 -16.51
N ALA A 117 11.00 2.18 -17.33
CA ALA A 117 12.36 2.52 -16.90
C ALA A 117 12.42 3.94 -16.27
N ASP A 118 11.59 4.87 -16.75
CA ASP A 118 11.58 6.26 -16.30
C ASP A 118 10.84 6.47 -14.99
N ARG A 119 10.02 5.51 -14.55
CA ARG A 119 9.21 5.62 -13.31
C ARG A 119 10.06 6.00 -12.11
N LYS A 120 11.18 5.30 -11.90
CA LYS A 120 12.06 5.52 -10.75
C LYS A 120 12.68 6.92 -10.76
N LYS A 121 13.06 7.42 -11.92
CA LYS A 121 13.60 8.78 -12.08
C LYS A 121 12.52 9.83 -11.78
N TRP A 122 11.32 9.63 -12.34
CA TRP A 122 10.19 10.52 -12.11
C TRP A 122 9.76 10.57 -10.63
N LEU A 123 9.65 9.41 -9.97
CA LEU A 123 9.34 9.33 -8.54
C LEU A 123 10.36 10.11 -7.71
N LYS A 124 11.67 9.92 -7.96
CA LYS A 124 12.72 10.62 -7.22
C LYS A 124 12.57 12.15 -7.28
N GLN A 125 12.05 12.68 -8.40
CA GLN A 125 11.88 14.12 -8.60
C GLN A 125 10.56 14.66 -8.01
N ASN A 126 9.53 13.82 -7.91
CA ASN A 126 8.17 14.27 -7.61
C ASN A 126 7.61 13.75 -6.29
N VAL A 127 8.34 12.89 -5.59
CA VAL A 127 7.90 12.24 -4.35
C VAL A 127 7.42 13.25 -3.30
N GLY A 128 6.45 12.82 -2.51
CA GLY A 128 5.88 13.57 -1.39
C GLY A 128 4.47 14.09 -1.66
N VAL A 129 3.80 14.47 -0.59
CA VAL A 129 2.45 15.05 -0.62
C VAL A 129 2.57 16.56 -0.48
N LYS A 130 2.09 17.28 -1.47
CA LYS A 130 2.14 18.75 -1.55
C LYS A 130 0.83 19.32 -1.04
N ILE A 131 0.87 20.53 -0.47
CA ILE A 131 -0.34 21.28 -0.13
C ILE A 131 -0.47 22.45 -1.09
N PHE A 132 -1.67 22.63 -1.64
CA PHE A 132 -2.06 23.78 -2.42
C PHE A 132 -3.21 24.51 -1.72
N ARG A 133 -3.12 25.83 -1.66
CA ARG A 133 -4.17 26.70 -1.13
C ARG A 133 -4.58 27.68 -2.22
N ASP A 134 -5.84 27.65 -2.62
CA ASP A 134 -6.36 28.50 -3.70
C ASP A 134 -5.45 28.48 -4.95
N ASN A 135 -5.01 27.27 -5.36
CA ASN A 135 -4.06 26.99 -6.44
C ASN A 135 -2.59 27.40 -6.19
N PHE A 136 -2.27 27.98 -5.04
CA PHE A 136 -0.88 28.32 -4.69
C PHE A 136 -0.25 27.25 -3.84
N ARG A 137 0.97 26.85 -4.21
CA ARG A 137 1.71 25.85 -3.44
C ARG A 137 2.18 26.39 -2.10
N VAL A 138 1.85 25.69 -1.01
CA VAL A 138 2.33 25.98 0.35
C VAL A 138 3.61 25.19 0.59
N ARG A 139 4.72 25.89 0.68
CA ARG A 139 6.03 25.26 1.02
C ARG A 139 6.15 25.10 2.55
N PRO A 140 6.95 24.14 3.07
CA PRO A 140 7.83 23.20 2.34
C PRO A 140 7.18 21.82 2.10
N TYR A 141 5.86 21.66 2.22
CA TYR A 141 5.17 20.38 2.12
C TYR A 141 5.43 19.66 0.80
N GLY A 142 5.83 18.38 0.90
CA GLY A 142 6.13 17.53 -0.25
C GLY A 142 7.38 17.94 -1.03
N GLU A 143 8.30 18.68 -0.43
CA GLU A 143 9.65 18.89 -0.93
C GLU A 143 10.57 17.73 -0.56
N TYR A 144 11.68 17.59 -1.28
CA TYR A 144 12.64 16.53 -1.01
C TYR A 144 13.12 16.60 0.45
N GLY A 145 12.99 15.48 1.16
CA GLY A 145 13.36 15.39 2.58
C GLY A 145 12.24 15.77 3.56
N ASN A 146 11.18 16.46 3.12
CA ASN A 146 10.07 16.84 3.98
C ASN A 146 8.99 15.74 4.01
N ASP A 147 9.00 14.92 5.05
CA ASP A 147 8.00 13.88 5.34
C ASP A 147 7.03 14.34 6.43
N TRP A 148 6.27 15.38 6.15
CA TRP A 148 5.36 16.01 7.11
C TRP A 148 4.20 15.12 7.58
N LEU A 149 3.85 14.10 6.79
CA LEU A 149 2.91 13.04 7.18
C LEU A 149 3.58 11.89 7.95
N ARG A 150 4.91 11.93 8.14
CA ARG A 150 5.69 10.93 8.86
C ARG A 150 5.49 9.50 8.35
N LEU A 151 5.37 9.34 7.04
CA LEU A 151 5.17 8.03 6.40
C LEU A 151 6.40 7.13 6.57
N GLY A 152 7.60 7.71 6.61
CA GLY A 152 8.83 6.99 6.90
C GLY A 152 8.83 6.38 8.30
N ASP A 153 8.40 7.14 9.30
CA ASP A 153 8.31 6.67 10.69
C ASP A 153 7.28 5.54 10.81
N ARG A 154 6.08 5.70 10.19
CA ARG A 154 5.06 4.64 10.15
C ARG A 154 5.60 3.35 9.54
N TYR A 155 6.32 3.44 8.43
CA TYR A 155 6.94 2.29 7.80
C TYR A 155 7.98 1.60 8.69
N THR A 156 8.80 2.35 9.44
CA THR A 156 9.83 1.77 10.31
C THR A 156 9.25 1.02 11.51
N THR A 157 8.05 1.38 11.97
CA THR A 157 7.38 0.64 13.07
C THR A 157 6.95 -0.77 12.66
N ASN A 158 6.67 -0.98 11.37
CA ASN A 158 6.26 -2.28 10.85
C ASN A 158 6.68 -2.46 9.38
N PRO A 159 7.97 -2.75 9.12
CA PRO A 159 8.51 -2.85 7.78
C PRO A 159 8.15 -4.18 7.13
N SER A 160 6.88 -4.36 6.74
CA SER A 160 6.42 -5.57 6.06
C SER A 160 6.01 -5.31 4.61
N GLY A 161 6.18 -6.33 3.75
CA GLY A 161 5.65 -6.31 2.39
C GLY A 161 4.14 -6.51 2.38
N ALA A 162 3.47 -5.99 1.34
CA ALA A 162 2.01 -6.02 1.25
C ALA A 162 1.39 -7.43 1.28
N GLY A 163 2.13 -8.45 0.82
CA GLY A 163 1.66 -9.84 0.82
C GLY A 163 2.11 -10.68 2.02
N GLN A 164 2.80 -10.12 3.01
CA GLN A 164 3.39 -10.89 4.11
C GLN A 164 2.43 -11.10 5.28
N ARG A 165 1.74 -10.05 5.69
CA ARG A 165 0.86 -10.06 6.87
C ARG A 165 -0.36 -9.19 6.62
N LEU A 166 -1.53 -9.68 7.00
CA LEU A 166 -2.76 -8.89 6.95
C LEU A 166 -2.76 -7.83 8.06
N GLY A 167 -3.12 -6.59 7.71
CA GLY A 167 -3.18 -5.46 8.64
C GLY A 167 -1.83 -4.90 9.07
N GLY A 168 -0.73 -5.29 8.43
CA GLY A 168 0.62 -4.86 8.80
C GLY A 168 1.40 -4.11 7.72
N TYR A 169 0.73 -3.63 6.68
CA TYR A 169 1.39 -2.98 5.56
C TYR A 169 1.31 -1.46 5.67
N TYR A 170 2.45 -0.81 5.53
CA TYR A 170 2.60 0.63 5.39
C TYR A 170 3.44 0.97 4.16
N ILE A 171 3.09 2.05 3.45
CA ILE A 171 3.88 2.55 2.33
C ILE A 171 5.15 3.27 2.81
N ARG A 172 6.15 3.28 1.94
CA ARG A 172 7.36 4.09 2.15
C ARG A 172 7.11 5.50 1.63
N ARG A 173 7.72 6.51 2.29
CA ARG A 173 7.62 7.92 1.89
C ARG A 173 8.02 8.19 0.42
N ASN A 174 8.88 7.35 -0.16
CA ASN A 174 9.37 7.49 -1.54
C ASN A 174 8.51 6.74 -2.58
N GLN A 175 7.33 6.27 -2.21
CA GLN A 175 6.39 5.56 -3.07
C GLN A 175 5.10 6.34 -3.34
N ILE A 176 4.97 7.54 -2.77
CA ILE A 176 3.77 8.38 -2.90
C ILE A 176 4.09 9.72 -3.54
N VAL A 177 3.24 10.13 -4.46
CA VAL A 177 3.18 11.47 -5.02
C VAL A 177 1.76 11.98 -4.90
N GLY A 178 1.54 13.08 -4.22
CA GLY A 178 0.18 13.57 -3.99
C GLY A 178 0.08 15.07 -3.83
N ALA A 179 -1.17 15.53 -3.85
CA ALA A 179 -1.54 16.91 -3.60
C ALA A 179 -2.79 16.96 -2.72
N VAL A 180 -2.76 17.83 -1.74
CA VAL A 180 -3.92 18.22 -0.94
C VAL A 180 -4.28 19.65 -1.34
N GLU A 181 -5.53 19.86 -1.71
CA GLU A 181 -6.05 21.17 -2.07
C GLU A 181 -7.01 21.66 -0.99
N ILE A 182 -6.77 22.85 -0.47
CA ILE A 182 -7.56 23.52 0.55
C ILE A 182 -7.90 24.94 0.10
N SER A 183 -8.95 25.53 0.64
CA SER A 183 -9.34 26.91 0.39
C SER A 183 -9.13 27.78 1.63
N ARG A 184 -8.66 28.99 1.43
CA ARG A 184 -8.56 29.99 2.51
C ARG A 184 -9.93 30.35 3.08
N LEU A 185 -10.97 30.31 2.25
CA LEU A 185 -12.33 30.66 2.68
C LEU A 185 -12.94 29.57 3.56
N ASP A 186 -12.71 28.30 3.21
CA ASP A 186 -13.30 27.16 3.90
C ASP A 186 -12.42 26.69 5.07
N SER A 187 -11.09 26.75 4.93
CA SER A 187 -10.12 26.21 5.90
C SER A 187 -9.48 27.32 6.74
N LYS A 188 -10.30 28.12 7.41
CA LYS A 188 -9.87 29.35 8.12
C LYS A 188 -8.87 29.12 9.23
N LYS A 189 -8.88 27.94 9.87
CA LYS A 189 -7.99 27.59 10.98
C LYS A 189 -6.70 26.89 10.54
N LEU A 190 -6.60 26.54 9.26
CA LEU A 190 -5.34 26.13 8.66
C LEU A 190 -4.57 27.38 8.18
N GLU A 191 -4.09 28.19 9.10
CA GLU A 191 -3.48 29.48 8.83
C GLU A 191 -2.03 29.34 8.36
N ASP A 192 -1.58 30.29 7.52
CA ASP A 192 -0.17 30.38 7.13
C ASP A 192 0.69 30.87 8.31
N LYS A 193 1.90 30.33 8.46
CA LYS A 193 2.89 30.89 9.39
C LYS A 193 3.25 32.33 9.00
N SER A 194 3.56 33.16 9.98
CA SER A 194 3.98 34.55 9.74
C SER A 194 5.21 34.65 8.83
N SER A 195 6.07 33.61 8.84
CA SER A 195 7.22 33.45 7.95
C SER A 195 6.82 33.13 6.50
N ARG A 196 5.56 32.85 6.22
CA ARG A 196 5.02 32.32 4.95
C ARG A 196 5.60 30.96 4.54
N GLU A 197 6.26 30.28 5.44
CA GLU A 197 6.81 28.93 5.23
C GLU A 197 5.99 27.89 6.01
N GLY A 198 4.93 27.42 5.40
CA GLY A 198 4.05 26.36 5.95
C GLY A 198 2.84 26.90 6.70
N LEU A 199 2.04 25.95 7.18
CA LEU A 199 0.85 26.20 7.99
C LEU A 199 1.22 26.20 9.47
N GLN A 200 0.45 26.91 10.29
CA GLN A 200 0.61 26.92 11.73
C GLN A 200 0.33 25.52 12.30
N GLU A 201 1.24 25.06 13.15
CA GLU A 201 1.08 23.80 13.87
C GLU A 201 0.15 24.01 15.04
N ASN A 202 -1.11 23.61 14.88
CA ASN A 202 -2.16 23.67 15.87
C ASN A 202 -2.99 22.37 15.86
N ASP A 203 -3.89 22.21 16.82
CA ASP A 203 -4.73 21.01 16.94
C ASP A 203 -5.54 20.71 15.68
N VAL A 204 -5.96 21.74 14.92
CA VAL A 204 -6.71 21.57 13.66
C VAL A 204 -5.82 20.97 12.59
N PHE A 205 -4.58 21.47 12.46
CA PHE A 205 -3.61 20.94 11.50
C PHE A 205 -3.17 19.52 11.87
N ASP A 206 -3.01 19.23 13.15
CA ASP A 206 -2.69 17.87 13.60
C ASP A 206 -3.82 16.88 13.29
N LEU A 207 -5.07 17.24 13.58
CA LEU A 207 -6.22 16.41 13.21
C LEU A 207 -6.33 16.26 11.67
N PHE A 208 -6.07 17.32 10.94
CA PHE A 208 -6.06 17.29 9.48
C PHE A 208 -5.03 16.28 8.93
N LYS A 209 -3.81 16.25 9.49
CA LYS A 209 -2.80 15.23 9.16
C LYS A 209 -3.30 13.82 9.47
N GLU A 210 -3.94 13.61 10.62
CA GLU A 210 -4.52 12.31 10.99
C GLU A 210 -5.57 11.85 9.99
N VAL A 211 -6.44 12.76 9.52
CA VAL A 211 -7.45 12.46 8.49
C VAL A 211 -6.80 12.03 7.17
N LEU A 212 -5.78 12.75 6.70
CA LEU A 212 -5.05 12.38 5.48
C LEU A 212 -4.34 11.02 5.61
N ILE A 213 -3.77 10.74 6.77
CA ILE A 213 -3.19 9.42 7.07
C ILE A 213 -4.27 8.35 7.07
N GLY A 214 -5.45 8.62 7.66
CA GLY A 214 -6.59 7.70 7.65
C GLY A 214 -7.05 7.35 6.22
N ILE A 215 -7.02 8.31 5.29
CA ILE A 215 -7.31 8.07 3.87
C ILE A 215 -6.22 7.18 3.23
N ILE A 216 -4.95 7.43 3.53
CA ILE A 216 -3.84 6.58 3.07
C ILE A 216 -4.02 5.15 3.60
N GLU A 217 -4.43 4.98 4.85
CA GLU A 217 -4.66 3.66 5.46
C GLU A 217 -5.78 2.86 4.77
N LEU A 218 -6.79 3.50 4.19
CA LEU A 218 -7.80 2.79 3.40
C LEU A 218 -7.18 2.14 2.17
N PHE A 219 -6.33 2.87 1.46
CA PHE A 219 -5.55 2.34 0.35
C PHE A 219 -4.56 1.24 0.81
N GLU A 220 -3.85 1.46 1.90
CA GLU A 220 -2.90 0.48 2.46
C GLU A 220 -3.60 -0.84 2.80
N LYS A 221 -4.80 -0.77 3.40
CA LYS A 221 -5.65 -1.94 3.68
C LYS A 221 -6.09 -2.63 2.41
N ASP A 222 -6.57 -1.87 1.43
CA ASP A 222 -7.01 -2.41 0.14
C ASP A 222 -5.90 -3.19 -0.56
N ARG A 223 -4.75 -2.55 -0.73
CA ARG A 223 -3.59 -3.18 -1.36
C ARG A 223 -3.07 -4.38 -0.56
N ASN A 224 -3.01 -4.26 0.76
CA ASN A 224 -2.58 -5.35 1.64
C ASN A 224 -3.49 -6.57 1.53
N HIS A 225 -4.81 -6.37 1.50
CA HIS A 225 -5.79 -7.43 1.34
C HIS A 225 -5.54 -8.22 0.04
N VAL A 226 -5.50 -7.53 -1.08
CA VAL A 226 -5.29 -8.14 -2.40
C VAL A 226 -3.97 -8.90 -2.47
N MET A 227 -2.87 -8.27 -2.05
CA MET A 227 -1.54 -8.89 -2.12
C MET A 227 -1.39 -10.07 -1.15
N TYR A 228 -2.03 -10.01 0.01
CA TYR A 228 -2.02 -11.10 0.97
C TYR A 228 -2.70 -12.34 0.40
N TYR A 229 -3.90 -12.21 -0.17
CA TYR A 229 -4.62 -13.37 -0.71
C TYR A 229 -3.99 -13.92 -1.99
N LEU A 230 -3.40 -13.08 -2.84
CA LEU A 230 -2.52 -13.54 -3.92
C LEU A 230 -1.34 -14.37 -3.38
N SER A 231 -0.74 -13.92 -2.29
CA SER A 231 0.35 -14.64 -1.62
C SER A 231 -0.10 -15.98 -1.05
N GLN A 232 -1.31 -16.04 -0.45
CA GLN A 232 -1.88 -17.30 0.04
C GLN A 232 -2.18 -18.27 -1.12
N LEU A 233 -2.70 -17.77 -2.23
CA LEU A 233 -2.93 -18.58 -3.43
C LEU A 233 -1.61 -19.18 -3.96
N TYR A 234 -0.57 -18.34 -4.06
CA TYR A 234 0.75 -18.80 -4.46
C TYR A 234 1.30 -19.86 -3.53
N ASP A 235 1.20 -19.67 -2.21
CA ASP A 235 1.71 -20.58 -1.19
C ASP A 235 0.97 -21.93 -1.19
N LYS A 236 -0.34 -21.91 -1.48
CA LYS A 236 -1.16 -23.10 -1.66
C LYS A 236 -0.69 -23.94 -2.85
N ASN A 237 -0.35 -23.27 -3.94
CA ASN A 237 0.09 -23.93 -5.18
C ASN A 237 1.59 -24.31 -5.15
N ASN A 238 2.36 -23.74 -4.23
CA ASN A 238 3.81 -23.93 -4.11
C ASN A 238 4.24 -24.23 -2.66
N PRO A 239 3.85 -25.37 -2.08
CA PRO A 239 4.11 -25.68 -0.67
C PRO A 239 5.61 -25.80 -0.35
N LYS A 240 6.43 -26.30 -1.26
CA LYS A 240 7.90 -26.38 -1.08
C LYS A 240 8.51 -24.96 -1.00
N GLY A 241 8.09 -24.04 -1.88
CA GLY A 241 8.54 -22.66 -1.86
C GLY A 241 8.08 -21.88 -0.62
N LYS A 242 6.89 -22.18 -0.10
CA LYS A 242 6.41 -21.64 1.18
C LYS A 242 7.35 -22.02 2.33
N THR A 243 7.65 -23.31 2.48
CA THR A 243 8.53 -23.82 3.55
C THR A 243 9.92 -23.17 3.50
N ARG A 244 10.48 -23.01 2.30
CA ARG A 244 11.78 -22.35 2.12
C ARG A 244 11.75 -20.88 2.54
N ARG A 245 10.72 -20.10 2.16
CA ARG A 245 10.59 -18.70 2.58
C ARG A 245 10.38 -18.55 4.08
N GLU A 246 9.62 -19.44 4.69
CA GLU A 246 9.45 -19.46 6.15
C GLU A 246 10.79 -19.69 6.86
N ALA A 247 11.62 -20.59 6.32
CA ALA A 247 12.96 -20.83 6.82
C ALA A 247 13.88 -19.62 6.66
N GLU A 248 13.88 -18.97 5.48
CA GLU A 248 14.66 -17.76 5.23
C GLU A 248 14.25 -16.59 6.15
N ASN A 249 12.94 -16.42 6.39
CA ASN A 249 12.46 -15.40 7.31
C ASN A 249 12.84 -15.73 8.77
N ALA A 250 12.77 -16.99 9.16
CA ALA A 250 13.16 -17.45 10.49
C ALA A 250 14.64 -17.17 10.78
N THR A 251 15.52 -17.33 9.79
CA THR A 251 16.95 -16.99 9.95
C THR A 251 17.21 -15.51 10.17
N ARG A 252 16.34 -14.64 9.65
CA ARG A 252 16.47 -13.16 9.77
C ARG A 252 15.89 -12.62 11.09
N THR A 253 14.90 -13.30 11.67
CA THR A 253 14.17 -12.82 12.86
C THR A 253 14.75 -13.26 14.19
N GLY A 254 15.83 -14.04 14.18
CA GLY A 254 16.55 -14.46 15.38
C GLY A 254 16.19 -15.86 15.89
N PHE A 255 16.92 -16.32 16.88
CA PHE A 255 16.84 -17.70 17.37
C PHE A 255 15.64 -17.88 18.33
N SER A 256 14.63 -18.62 17.87
CA SER A 256 13.61 -19.21 18.73
C SER A 256 13.44 -20.69 18.36
N GLN A 257 12.84 -21.50 19.24
CA GLN A 257 12.60 -22.93 18.96
C GLN A 257 11.67 -23.10 17.74
N GLU A 258 10.70 -22.22 17.57
CA GLU A 258 9.81 -22.19 16.39
C GLU A 258 10.57 -21.86 15.11
N ASN A 259 11.47 -20.86 15.16
CA ASN A 259 12.31 -20.50 14.02
C ASN A 259 13.28 -21.63 13.66
N TYR A 260 13.83 -22.34 14.64
CA TYR A 260 14.68 -23.51 14.40
C TYR A 260 13.93 -24.61 13.63
N GLN A 261 12.68 -24.92 14.03
CA GLN A 261 11.87 -25.91 13.31
C GLN A 261 11.60 -25.50 11.85
N LYS A 262 11.32 -24.21 11.59
CA LYS A 262 11.14 -23.67 10.24
C LYS A 262 12.42 -23.80 9.40
N ILE A 263 13.57 -23.53 9.99
CA ILE A 263 14.89 -23.67 9.34
C ILE A 263 15.16 -25.12 8.96
N VAL A 264 14.92 -26.06 9.88
CA VAL A 264 15.11 -27.49 9.64
C VAL A 264 14.19 -28.00 8.54
N ALA A 265 12.91 -27.59 8.56
CA ALA A 265 11.95 -27.93 7.50
C ALA A 265 12.40 -27.42 6.13
N GLY A 266 12.88 -26.17 6.06
CA GLY A 266 13.43 -25.59 4.83
C GLY A 266 14.66 -26.33 4.32
N TYR A 267 15.59 -26.70 5.20
CA TYR A 267 16.77 -27.50 4.85
C TYR A 267 16.38 -28.84 4.24
N ASN A 268 15.46 -29.57 4.87
CA ASN A 268 15.01 -30.86 4.37
C ASN A 268 14.34 -30.74 2.99
N THR A 269 13.56 -29.67 2.76
CA THR A 269 12.93 -29.39 1.47
C THR A 269 13.97 -29.15 0.38
N ILE A 270 15.00 -28.34 0.66
CA ILE A 270 16.09 -28.05 -0.30
C ILE A 270 16.88 -29.32 -0.59
N LYS A 271 17.18 -30.12 0.42
CA LYS A 271 17.89 -31.39 0.26
C LYS A 271 17.11 -32.34 -0.65
N GLN A 272 15.82 -32.51 -0.43
CA GLN A 272 14.99 -33.34 -1.30
C GLN A 272 14.96 -32.85 -2.76
N GLN A 273 14.90 -31.54 -2.99
CA GLN A 273 14.95 -30.97 -4.34
C GLN A 273 16.30 -31.22 -5.02
N LEU A 274 17.38 -31.20 -4.26
CA LEU A 274 18.71 -31.49 -4.77
C LEU A 274 18.82 -32.96 -5.20
N ASP A 275 18.37 -33.89 -4.33
CA ASP A 275 18.35 -35.33 -4.61
C ASP A 275 17.51 -35.64 -5.87
N GLU A 276 16.29 -35.03 -6.01
CA GLU A 276 15.42 -35.16 -7.19
C GLU A 276 16.14 -34.70 -8.47
N LYS A 277 16.89 -33.56 -8.42
CA LYS A 277 17.63 -33.05 -9.58
C LYS A 277 18.88 -33.86 -9.92
N GLU A 278 19.55 -34.43 -8.94
CA GLU A 278 20.68 -35.36 -9.19
C GLU A 278 20.19 -36.62 -9.88
N ASP A 279 19.03 -37.16 -9.49
CA ASP A 279 18.40 -38.31 -10.16
C ASP A 279 18.01 -37.98 -11.61
N GLU A 280 17.39 -36.82 -11.89
CA GLU A 280 17.09 -36.35 -13.26
C GLU A 280 18.35 -36.24 -14.10
N LEU A 281 19.43 -35.65 -13.57
CA LEU A 281 20.71 -35.53 -14.26
C LEU A 281 21.35 -36.89 -14.53
N SER A 282 21.22 -37.82 -13.60
CA SER A 282 21.70 -39.22 -13.77
C SER A 282 20.93 -39.90 -14.88
N LEU A 283 19.62 -39.75 -14.97
CA LEU A 283 18.81 -40.29 -16.08
C LEU A 283 19.20 -39.70 -17.44
N LEU A 284 19.41 -38.37 -17.51
CA LEU A 284 19.83 -37.70 -18.73
C LEU A 284 21.26 -38.09 -19.22
N ARG A 285 22.15 -38.46 -18.31
CA ARG A 285 23.51 -38.93 -18.65
C ARG A 285 23.52 -40.35 -19.16
N ASN A 286 22.47 -41.13 -18.93
CA ASN A 286 22.32 -42.51 -19.37
C ASN A 286 21.50 -42.64 -20.68
N LEU A 287 21.03 -41.55 -21.22
CA LEU A 287 20.43 -41.43 -22.56
C LEU A 287 21.49 -41.05 -23.61
#